data_61b3408357479f9c1e7d67d147115e40
#
_entry.id   61b3408357479f9c1e7d67d147115e40
#
_cell.length_a   1.000
_cell.length_b   1.000
_cell.length_c   1.000
_cell.angle_alpha   90.00
_cell.angle_beta   90.00
_cell.angle_gamma   90.00
#
_symmetry.space_group_name_H-M   'P 1'
#
loop_
_entity.id
_entity.type
_entity.pdbx_description
1 polymer ?
#
loop_
_entity_poly.entity_id
_entity_poly.type
_entity_poly.pdbx_seq_one_letter_code
_entity_poly.pdbx_strand_id
1 'polypeptide(L)'
;MKKQQPDKRNRPELPKDPFGDFQYRQALAEEMLPMIGRIYRDNVHLLLYGKPLVNLSVSEIMNSHRFVRETENNELSEFETYQVITALSELELGPAEIDIGIIAAAFLFDDKDLSIEEFVQDSVKELIGQKGSILESAQDVVLYGFGRIGRLLTRMLIEDSGGGDNLRLRAIVVRKAVDDDLIKRANLMRTDSVHGPFKGTVRVIEEENKLIIN
;
A
#
# COMPACT_ATOMS: atom_id res chain seq x y z
N MET A 1 -17.74 -21.57 -33.23
CA MET A 1 -16.29 -21.46 -33.09
C MET A 1 -16.03 -20.17 -32.29
N LYS A 2 -15.67 -20.23 -31.00
CA LYS A 2 -15.18 -19.06 -30.27
C LYS A 2 -13.83 -18.68 -30.91
N LYS A 3 -13.73 -17.48 -31.47
CA LYS A 3 -12.42 -16.94 -31.88
C LYS A 3 -11.58 -16.89 -30.60
N GLN A 4 -10.45 -17.61 -30.58
CA GLN A 4 -9.45 -17.40 -29.53
C GLN A 4 -9.01 -15.94 -29.63
N GLN A 5 -9.28 -15.19 -28.59
CA GLN A 5 -8.71 -13.86 -28.45
C GLN A 5 -7.18 -13.98 -28.43
N PRO A 6 -6.46 -13.05 -29.06
CA PRO A 6 -5.01 -13.03 -28.94
C PRO A 6 -4.61 -12.93 -27.47
N ASP A 7 -3.64 -13.73 -27.05
CA ASP A 7 -3.11 -13.67 -25.69
C ASP A 7 -2.34 -12.35 -25.51
N LYS A 8 -2.99 -11.36 -24.93
CA LYS A 8 -2.40 -10.03 -24.67
C LYS A 8 -1.32 -10.06 -23.58
N ARG A 9 -1.11 -11.20 -22.94
CA ARG A 9 -0.17 -11.27 -21.81
C ARG A 9 1.27 -10.99 -22.20
N ASN A 10 1.63 -11.15 -23.48
CA ASN A 10 2.97 -10.88 -24.03
C ASN A 10 4.11 -11.20 -23.04
N ARG A 11 3.92 -12.28 -22.26
CA ARG A 11 4.87 -12.68 -21.23
C ARG A 11 6.19 -13.06 -21.88
N PRO A 12 7.33 -12.64 -21.34
CA PRO A 12 8.61 -13.21 -21.74
C PRO A 12 8.60 -14.73 -21.52
N GLU A 13 9.46 -15.45 -22.22
CA GLU A 13 9.60 -16.89 -21.95
C GLU A 13 9.95 -17.10 -20.47
N LEU A 14 8.98 -17.61 -19.72
CA LEU A 14 9.17 -17.90 -18.30
C LEU A 14 10.16 -19.06 -18.14
N PRO A 15 10.98 -19.04 -17.09
CA PRO A 15 11.79 -20.19 -16.74
C PRO A 15 10.92 -21.44 -16.62
N LYS A 16 11.35 -22.54 -17.28
CA LYS A 16 10.58 -23.79 -17.30
C LYS A 16 10.62 -24.55 -15.97
N ASP A 17 11.56 -24.18 -15.11
CA ASP A 17 11.69 -24.79 -13.79
C ASP A 17 10.98 -23.93 -12.71
N PRO A 18 10.38 -24.58 -11.70
CA PRO A 18 9.62 -23.86 -10.67
C PRO A 18 10.46 -22.87 -9.83
N PHE A 19 11.75 -23.12 -9.69
CA PHE A 19 12.62 -22.25 -8.93
C PHE A 19 12.96 -20.96 -9.70
N GLY A 20 13.24 -21.10 -10.99
CA GLY A 20 13.43 -19.94 -11.88
C GLY A 20 12.18 -19.09 -12.02
N ASP A 21 10.98 -19.70 -12.13
CA ASP A 21 9.71 -18.97 -12.13
C ASP A 21 9.51 -18.19 -10.81
N PHE A 22 9.81 -18.81 -9.68
CA PHE A 22 9.75 -18.13 -8.38
C PHE A 22 10.71 -16.93 -8.30
N GLN A 23 11.97 -17.11 -8.73
CA GLN A 23 12.96 -16.03 -8.74
C GLN A 23 12.55 -14.88 -9.66
N TYR A 24 11.99 -15.20 -10.81
CA TYR A 24 11.48 -14.19 -11.75
C TYR A 24 10.37 -13.35 -11.13
N ARG A 25 9.38 -13.99 -10.50
CA ARG A 25 8.28 -13.29 -9.82
C ARG A 25 8.77 -12.48 -8.62
N GLN A 26 9.74 -13.03 -7.88
CA GLN A 26 10.36 -12.31 -6.77
C GLN A 26 11.06 -11.04 -7.27
N ALA A 27 11.82 -11.10 -8.35
CA ALA A 27 12.48 -9.93 -8.93
C ALA A 27 11.47 -8.85 -9.35
N LEU A 28 10.35 -9.23 -9.97
CA LEU A 28 9.29 -8.28 -10.30
C LEU A 28 8.69 -7.62 -9.05
N ALA A 29 8.43 -8.40 -8.00
CA ALA A 29 7.91 -7.87 -6.75
C ALA A 29 8.92 -6.92 -6.05
N GLU A 30 10.22 -7.19 -6.15
CA GLU A 30 11.29 -6.32 -5.66
C GLU A 30 11.31 -4.98 -6.42
N GLU A 31 11.14 -5.01 -7.75
CA GLU A 31 11.08 -3.80 -8.58
C GLU A 31 9.80 -2.98 -8.37
N MET A 32 8.68 -3.59 -7.97
CA MET A 32 7.44 -2.89 -7.64
C MET A 32 7.59 -1.99 -6.41
N LEU A 33 8.34 -2.39 -5.39
CA LEU A 33 8.41 -1.68 -4.11
C LEU A 33 8.74 -0.19 -4.22
N PRO A 34 9.80 0.22 -4.94
CA PRO A 34 10.12 1.65 -5.06
C PRO A 34 9.07 2.43 -5.86
N MET A 35 8.39 1.81 -6.81
CA MET A 35 7.32 2.44 -7.58
C MET A 35 6.07 2.64 -6.72
N ILE A 36 5.65 1.60 -5.98
CA ILE A 36 4.54 1.70 -5.01
C ILE A 36 4.81 2.82 -4.01
N GLY A 37 6.03 2.89 -3.45
CA GLY A 37 6.40 3.92 -2.49
C GLY A 37 6.41 5.33 -3.08
N ARG A 38 6.78 5.52 -4.36
CA ARG A 38 6.71 6.82 -5.04
C ARG A 38 5.27 7.26 -5.27
N ILE A 39 4.47 6.38 -5.86
CA ILE A 39 3.05 6.62 -6.17
C ILE A 39 2.27 6.92 -4.88
N TYR A 40 2.57 6.20 -3.79
CA TYR A 40 1.97 6.45 -2.48
C TYR A 40 2.28 7.84 -1.91
N ARG A 41 3.51 8.37 -2.11
CA ARG A 41 3.87 9.73 -1.68
C ARG A 41 3.09 10.82 -2.44
N ASP A 42 2.62 10.50 -3.64
CA ASP A 42 1.74 11.38 -4.43
C ASP A 42 0.25 11.20 -4.05
N ASN A 43 -0.04 10.61 -2.88
CA ASN A 43 -1.37 10.31 -2.36
C ASN A 43 -2.20 9.34 -3.25
N VAL A 44 -1.55 8.51 -4.03
CA VAL A 44 -2.21 7.46 -4.79
C VAL A 44 -1.99 6.12 -4.09
N HIS A 45 -3.08 5.51 -3.66
CA HIS A 45 -3.06 4.24 -2.94
C HIS A 45 -3.30 3.09 -3.91
N LEU A 46 -2.28 2.27 -4.12
CA LEU A 46 -2.40 1.08 -4.97
C LEU A 46 -2.97 -0.09 -4.19
N LEU A 47 -3.98 -0.72 -4.78
CA LEU A 47 -4.64 -1.91 -4.25
C LEU A 47 -4.45 -3.10 -5.19
N LEU A 48 -4.55 -4.30 -4.65
CA LEU A 48 -4.67 -5.56 -5.39
C LEU A 48 -5.93 -6.28 -4.90
N TYR A 49 -7.01 -6.22 -5.67
CA TYR A 49 -8.34 -6.71 -5.29
C TYR A 49 -8.75 -6.23 -3.89
N GLY A 50 -8.72 -4.92 -3.70
CA GLY A 50 -9.10 -4.25 -2.47
C GLY A 50 -8.07 -4.33 -1.33
N LYS A 51 -6.92 -5.01 -1.51
CA LYS A 51 -5.87 -5.09 -0.49
C LYS A 51 -4.78 -4.06 -0.77
N PRO A 52 -4.45 -3.17 0.19
CA PRO A 52 -3.38 -2.19 0.02
C PRO A 52 -2.02 -2.85 -0.21
N LEU A 53 -1.23 -2.29 -1.13
CA LEU A 53 0.12 -2.75 -1.44
C LEU A 53 1.22 -1.96 -0.73
N VAL A 54 0.90 -0.83 -0.14
CA VAL A 54 1.86 -0.01 0.60
C VAL A 54 2.35 -0.72 1.86
N ASN A 55 3.62 -0.53 2.20
CA ASN A 55 4.27 -1.11 3.37
C ASN A 55 4.32 -2.65 3.39
N LEU A 56 4.09 -3.31 2.26
CA LEU A 56 4.27 -4.74 2.13
C LEU A 56 5.74 -5.09 1.82
N SER A 57 6.18 -6.23 2.32
CA SER A 57 7.42 -6.87 1.89
C SER A 57 7.23 -7.60 0.55
N VAL A 58 8.34 -7.94 -0.11
CA VAL A 58 8.33 -8.77 -1.34
C VAL A 58 7.50 -10.04 -1.16
N SER A 59 7.68 -10.75 -0.05
CA SER A 59 6.94 -11.97 0.25
C SER A 59 5.44 -11.74 0.40
N GLU A 60 5.04 -10.62 1.00
CA GLU A 60 3.64 -10.27 1.17
C GLU A 60 2.99 -9.90 -0.18
N ILE A 61 3.72 -9.20 -1.07
CA ILE A 61 3.26 -8.92 -2.43
C ILE A 61 3.03 -10.22 -3.20
N MET A 62 4.00 -11.14 -3.18
CA MET A 62 3.86 -12.44 -3.84
C MET A 62 2.70 -13.27 -3.27
N ASN A 63 2.52 -13.27 -1.94
CA ASN A 63 1.42 -13.96 -1.28
C ASN A 63 0.06 -13.33 -1.63
N SER A 64 -0.01 -12.00 -1.80
CA SER A 64 -1.23 -11.32 -2.23
C SER A 64 -1.64 -11.73 -3.64
N HIS A 65 -0.69 -11.83 -4.58
CA HIS A 65 -0.95 -12.34 -5.93
C HIS A 65 -1.38 -13.80 -5.93
N ARG A 66 -0.72 -14.64 -5.13
CA ARG A 66 -1.11 -16.04 -4.97
C ARG A 66 -2.55 -16.16 -4.44
N PHE A 67 -2.90 -15.39 -3.42
CA PHE A 67 -4.24 -15.38 -2.86
C PHE A 67 -5.28 -14.98 -3.92
N VAL A 68 -5.00 -13.94 -4.73
CA VAL A 68 -5.90 -13.50 -5.80
C VAL A 68 -6.11 -14.62 -6.84
N ARG A 69 -5.05 -15.30 -7.27
CA ARG A 69 -5.18 -16.44 -8.20
C ARG A 69 -6.07 -17.56 -7.66
N GLU A 70 -5.96 -17.83 -6.36
CA GLU A 70 -6.74 -18.89 -5.70
C GLU A 70 -8.22 -18.49 -5.48
N THR A 71 -8.50 -17.20 -5.19
CA THR A 71 -9.85 -16.74 -4.85
C THR A 71 -10.65 -16.24 -6.04
N GLU A 72 -10.02 -15.52 -6.95
CA GLU A 72 -10.68 -14.93 -8.12
C GLU A 72 -10.67 -15.83 -9.34
N ASN A 73 -10.06 -17.02 -9.23
CA ASN A 73 -9.92 -18.00 -10.31
C ASN A 73 -9.41 -17.36 -11.61
N ASN A 74 -8.44 -16.46 -11.49
CA ASN A 74 -7.76 -15.82 -12.60
C ASN A 74 -6.27 -16.15 -12.60
N GLU A 75 -5.61 -15.99 -13.74
CA GLU A 75 -4.18 -16.26 -13.91
C GLU A 75 -3.32 -15.00 -13.71
N LEU A 76 -3.83 -13.97 -13.02
CA LEU A 76 -3.10 -12.75 -12.79
C LEU A 76 -1.82 -13.02 -12.00
N SER A 77 -0.71 -12.52 -12.52
CA SER A 77 0.59 -12.68 -11.88
C SER A 77 1.25 -11.34 -11.61
N GLU A 78 2.38 -11.41 -10.96
CA GLU A 78 3.24 -10.25 -10.68
C GLU A 78 3.65 -9.53 -11.97
N PHE A 79 3.73 -10.24 -13.09
CA PHE A 79 4.09 -9.65 -14.39
C PHE A 79 3.04 -8.65 -14.89
N GLU A 80 1.77 -9.03 -14.91
CA GLU A 80 0.70 -8.15 -15.39
C GLU A 80 0.56 -6.90 -14.53
N THR A 81 0.62 -7.07 -13.22
CA THR A 81 0.51 -5.93 -12.29
C THR A 81 1.75 -5.04 -12.30
N TYR A 82 2.93 -5.62 -12.51
CA TYR A 82 4.17 -4.86 -12.72
C TYR A 82 4.06 -3.91 -13.91
N GLN A 83 3.52 -4.38 -15.05
CA GLN A 83 3.31 -3.54 -16.22
C GLN A 83 2.34 -2.38 -15.92
N VAL A 84 1.24 -2.65 -15.19
CA VAL A 84 0.29 -1.60 -14.78
C VAL A 84 0.96 -0.58 -13.86
N ILE A 85 1.72 -1.03 -12.85
CA ILE A 85 2.43 -0.11 -11.94
C ILE A 85 3.47 0.72 -12.71
N THR A 86 4.18 0.12 -13.65
CA THR A 86 5.15 0.82 -14.48
C THR A 86 4.46 1.94 -15.27
N ALA A 87 3.36 1.62 -15.96
CA ALA A 87 2.60 2.61 -16.70
C ALA A 87 2.04 3.73 -15.81
N LEU A 88 1.52 3.41 -14.62
CA LEU A 88 1.05 4.41 -13.65
C LEU A 88 2.17 5.29 -13.13
N SER A 89 3.39 4.75 -12.97
CA SER A 89 4.54 5.49 -12.44
C SER A 89 5.05 6.60 -13.37
N GLU A 90 4.69 6.54 -14.66
CA GLU A 90 5.02 7.55 -15.66
C GLU A 90 3.96 8.67 -15.75
N LEU A 91 2.84 8.54 -15.02
CA LEU A 91 1.74 9.50 -15.06
C LEU A 91 1.77 10.44 -13.85
N GLU A 92 1.38 11.69 -14.06
CA GLU A 92 1.12 12.66 -13.00
C GLU A 92 -0.32 12.49 -12.50
N LEU A 93 -0.51 11.66 -11.48
CA LEU A 93 -1.83 11.32 -10.96
C LEU A 93 -2.21 12.21 -9.78
N GLY A 94 -3.50 12.52 -9.68
CA GLY A 94 -4.09 13.10 -8.47
C GLY A 94 -4.41 12.04 -7.40
N PRO A 95 -4.73 12.48 -6.16
CA PRO A 95 -5.03 11.58 -5.06
C PRO A 95 -6.16 10.60 -5.39
N ALA A 96 -5.91 9.31 -5.25
CA ALA A 96 -6.88 8.26 -5.60
C ALA A 96 -6.54 6.91 -4.95
N GLU A 97 -7.53 6.01 -4.97
CA GLU A 97 -7.31 4.58 -4.79
C GLU A 97 -7.42 3.89 -6.14
N ILE A 98 -6.38 3.16 -6.55
CA ILE A 98 -6.32 2.48 -7.84
C ILE A 98 -6.06 0.99 -7.61
N ASP A 99 -7.00 0.16 -8.04
CA ASP A 99 -6.82 -1.30 -7.98
C ASP A 99 -6.14 -1.82 -9.25
N ILE A 100 -4.84 -2.08 -9.12
CA ILE A 100 -4.02 -2.54 -10.24
C ILE A 100 -4.39 -3.96 -10.71
N GLY A 101 -4.93 -4.79 -9.81
CA GLY A 101 -5.39 -6.12 -10.18
C GLY A 101 -6.61 -6.08 -11.08
N ILE A 102 -7.55 -5.20 -10.80
CA ILE A 102 -8.74 -4.99 -11.62
C ILE A 102 -8.35 -4.43 -13.00
N ILE A 103 -7.46 -3.44 -13.05
CA ILE A 103 -6.98 -2.87 -14.31
C ILE A 103 -6.24 -3.93 -15.15
N ALA A 104 -5.32 -4.69 -14.55
CA ALA A 104 -4.58 -5.73 -15.25
C ALA A 104 -5.51 -6.82 -15.78
N ALA A 105 -6.49 -7.27 -14.98
CA ALA A 105 -7.49 -8.24 -15.43
C ALA A 105 -8.35 -7.68 -16.54
N ALA A 106 -8.81 -6.43 -16.44
CA ALA A 106 -9.61 -5.79 -17.49
C ALA A 106 -8.85 -5.69 -18.82
N PHE A 107 -7.57 -5.35 -18.78
CA PHE A 107 -6.72 -5.30 -19.96
C PHE A 107 -6.65 -6.65 -20.70
N LEU A 108 -6.56 -7.76 -19.97
CA LEU A 108 -6.49 -9.09 -20.58
C LEU A 108 -7.76 -9.49 -21.34
N PHE A 109 -8.90 -8.91 -20.97
CA PHE A 109 -10.21 -9.19 -21.58
C PHE A 109 -10.69 -8.08 -22.53
N ASP A 110 -9.93 -6.99 -22.66
CA ASP A 110 -10.28 -5.89 -23.56
C ASP A 110 -10.11 -6.29 -25.03
N ASP A 111 -11.12 -5.98 -25.85
CA ASP A 111 -11.12 -6.29 -27.29
C ASP A 111 -10.41 -5.24 -28.15
N LYS A 112 -10.04 -4.11 -27.56
CA LYS A 112 -9.32 -3.03 -28.27
C LYS A 112 -7.86 -3.40 -28.46
N ASP A 113 -7.30 -2.97 -29.56
CA ASP A 113 -5.86 -3.15 -29.87
C ASP A 113 -5.05 -1.98 -29.25
N LEU A 114 -5.10 -1.87 -27.93
CA LEU A 114 -4.37 -0.86 -27.15
C LEU A 114 -3.12 -1.48 -26.52
N SER A 115 -2.06 -0.69 -26.39
CA SER A 115 -0.94 -1.06 -25.52
C SER A 115 -1.38 -1.01 -24.04
N ILE A 116 -0.59 -1.61 -23.16
CA ILE A 116 -0.89 -1.56 -21.71
C ILE A 116 -0.83 -0.12 -21.20
N GLU A 117 0.10 0.67 -21.69
CA GLU A 117 0.27 2.08 -21.33
C GLU A 117 -0.95 2.90 -21.73
N GLU A 118 -1.43 2.74 -22.98
CA GLU A 118 -2.63 3.42 -23.47
C GLU A 118 -3.88 3.01 -22.70
N PHE A 119 -4.01 1.71 -22.41
CA PHE A 119 -5.14 1.18 -21.63
C PHE A 119 -5.15 1.72 -20.19
N VAL A 120 -3.99 1.71 -19.52
CA VAL A 120 -3.84 2.27 -18.18
C VAL A 120 -4.15 3.75 -18.18
N GLN A 121 -3.60 4.51 -19.14
CA GLN A 121 -3.87 5.94 -19.27
C GLN A 121 -5.35 6.25 -19.46
N ASP A 122 -6.06 5.50 -20.33
CA ASP A 122 -7.52 5.66 -20.51
C ASP A 122 -8.29 5.31 -19.24
N SER A 123 -7.86 4.27 -18.52
CA SER A 123 -8.49 3.82 -17.26
C SER A 123 -8.41 4.85 -16.14
N VAL A 124 -7.37 5.66 -16.10
CA VAL A 124 -7.13 6.67 -15.04
C VAL A 124 -7.16 8.11 -15.55
N LYS A 125 -7.66 8.34 -16.75
CA LYS A 125 -7.64 9.67 -17.42
C LYS A 125 -8.21 10.82 -16.60
N GLU A 126 -9.22 10.53 -15.77
CA GLU A 126 -9.85 11.53 -14.90
C GLU A 126 -8.95 11.97 -13.74
N LEU A 127 -7.92 11.19 -13.44
CA LEU A 127 -6.96 11.45 -12.37
C LEU A 127 -5.70 12.17 -12.86
N ILE A 128 -5.46 12.18 -14.18
CA ILE A 128 -4.26 12.76 -14.79
C ILE A 128 -4.31 14.27 -14.69
N GLY A 129 -3.21 14.87 -14.25
CA GLY A 129 -3.07 16.32 -14.10
C GLY A 129 -3.81 16.92 -12.90
N GLN A 130 -4.48 16.12 -12.10
CA GLN A 130 -5.14 16.56 -10.86
C GLN A 130 -4.16 16.58 -9.69
N LYS A 131 -3.03 17.26 -9.85
CA LYS A 131 -2.08 17.43 -8.74
C LYS A 131 -2.72 18.16 -7.57
N GLY A 132 -2.63 17.58 -6.40
CA GLY A 132 -3.07 18.21 -5.16
C GLY A 132 -3.13 17.21 -4.02
N SER A 133 -2.93 17.68 -2.81
CA SER A 133 -3.30 16.93 -1.62
C SER A 133 -4.83 16.89 -1.52
N ILE A 134 -5.39 15.79 -1.00
CA ILE A 134 -6.81 15.71 -0.61
C ILE A 134 -7.18 16.88 0.32
N LEU A 135 -6.19 17.38 1.07
CA LEU A 135 -6.28 18.54 1.93
C LEU A 135 -5.35 19.64 1.41
N GLU A 136 -5.81 20.88 1.36
CA GLU A 136 -4.99 22.06 0.99
C GLU A 136 -3.74 22.21 1.88
N SER A 137 -3.83 21.72 3.12
CA SER A 137 -2.72 21.65 4.07
C SER A 137 -2.92 20.49 5.03
N ALA A 138 -1.82 19.91 5.51
CA ALA A 138 -1.87 18.84 6.49
C ALA A 138 -2.65 19.26 7.75
N GLN A 139 -3.58 18.42 8.18
CA GLN A 139 -4.38 18.67 9.39
C GLN A 139 -3.74 18.03 10.62
N ASP A 140 -3.68 18.80 11.69
CA ASP A 140 -3.20 18.33 12.98
C ASP A 140 -4.29 17.56 13.72
N VAL A 141 -3.98 16.35 14.14
CA VAL A 141 -4.87 15.47 14.89
C VAL A 141 -4.42 15.42 16.36
N VAL A 142 -5.35 15.67 17.26
CA VAL A 142 -5.15 15.47 18.71
C VAL A 142 -6.09 14.36 19.19
N LEU A 143 -5.52 13.29 19.72
CA LEU A 143 -6.30 12.20 20.29
C LEU A 143 -6.56 12.47 21.79
N TYR A 144 -7.81 12.31 22.21
CA TYR A 144 -8.17 12.38 23.62
C TYR A 144 -8.40 10.97 24.19
N GLY A 145 -7.38 10.47 24.88
CA GLY A 145 -7.33 9.12 25.44
C GLY A 145 -6.31 8.22 24.71
N PHE A 146 -5.64 7.37 25.49
CA PHE A 146 -4.65 6.40 24.99
C PHE A 146 -5.01 4.98 25.44
N GLY A 147 -6.30 4.67 25.37
CA GLY A 147 -6.83 3.34 25.56
C GLY A 147 -6.59 2.45 24.32
N ARG A 148 -7.31 1.36 24.20
CA ARG A 148 -7.17 0.43 23.05
C ARG A 148 -7.39 1.14 21.71
N ILE A 149 -8.50 1.85 21.57
CA ILE A 149 -8.84 2.59 20.33
C ILE A 149 -7.82 3.72 20.08
N GLY A 150 -7.45 4.52 21.10
CA GLY A 150 -6.46 5.58 20.92
C GLY A 150 -5.11 5.08 20.43
N ARG A 151 -4.64 3.93 20.94
CA ARG A 151 -3.40 3.30 20.45
C ARG A 151 -3.52 2.80 19.02
N LEU A 152 -4.65 2.20 18.66
CA LEU A 152 -4.89 1.75 17.28
C LEU A 152 -4.91 2.92 16.30
N LEU A 153 -5.64 4.00 16.62
CA LEU A 153 -5.64 5.22 15.82
C LEU A 153 -4.25 5.85 15.73
N THR A 154 -3.47 5.83 16.82
CA THR A 154 -2.07 6.28 16.78
C THR A 154 -1.24 5.48 15.78
N ARG A 155 -1.36 4.15 15.78
CA ARG A 155 -0.66 3.30 14.83
C ARG A 155 -1.07 3.62 13.38
N MET A 156 -2.35 3.69 13.10
CA MET A 156 -2.88 4.02 11.77
C MET A 156 -2.38 5.39 11.29
N LEU A 157 -2.45 6.42 12.14
CA LEU A 157 -1.96 7.75 11.78
C LEU A 157 -0.46 7.80 11.49
N ILE A 158 0.34 6.94 12.11
CA ILE A 158 1.78 6.88 11.87
C ILE A 158 2.12 5.98 10.68
N GLU A 159 1.46 4.83 10.56
CA GLU A 159 1.73 3.85 9.51
C GLU A 159 1.17 4.28 8.14
N ASP A 160 0.00 4.94 8.12
CA ASP A 160 -0.77 5.21 6.90
C ASP A 160 -0.74 6.69 6.46
N SER A 161 -0.20 7.61 7.28
CA SER A 161 -0.29 9.05 6.98
C SER A 161 0.80 9.60 6.04
N GLY A 162 1.58 8.74 5.40
CA GLY A 162 2.55 9.15 4.36
C GLY A 162 3.57 10.22 4.83
N GLY A 163 4.01 10.16 6.09
CA GLY A 163 4.90 11.17 6.66
C GLY A 163 4.18 12.40 7.22
N GLY A 164 2.85 12.39 7.25
CA GLY A 164 2.02 13.45 7.82
C GLY A 164 1.62 14.55 6.83
N ASP A 165 1.63 14.26 5.54
CA ASP A 165 1.25 15.23 4.50
C ASP A 165 -0.25 15.54 4.52
N ASN A 166 -1.09 14.60 4.96
CA ASN A 166 -2.53 14.79 5.11
C ASN A 166 -2.95 14.97 6.56
N LEU A 167 -2.69 13.95 7.39
CA LEU A 167 -3.03 13.95 8.82
C LEU A 167 -1.77 13.79 9.66
N ARG A 168 -1.57 14.67 10.65
CA ARG A 168 -0.42 14.61 11.54
C ARG A 168 -0.86 14.42 12.99
N LEU A 169 -0.41 13.35 13.61
CA LEU A 169 -0.61 13.19 15.04
C LEU A 169 0.28 14.18 15.81
N ARG A 170 -0.33 15.19 16.42
CA ARG A 170 0.38 16.25 17.16
C ARG A 170 0.45 16.01 18.64
N ALA A 171 -0.59 15.45 19.22
CA ALA A 171 -0.64 15.19 20.65
C ALA A 171 -1.62 14.08 21.00
N ILE A 172 -1.37 13.44 22.15
CA ILE A 172 -2.29 12.53 22.78
C ILE A 172 -2.52 13.02 24.21
N VAL A 173 -3.75 13.41 24.49
CA VAL A 173 -4.15 13.88 25.82
C VAL A 173 -4.60 12.68 26.66
N VAL A 174 -4.01 12.53 27.82
CA VAL A 174 -4.35 11.43 28.76
C VAL A 174 -4.59 11.97 30.16
N ARG A 175 -5.44 11.28 30.91
CA ARG A 175 -5.54 11.55 32.33
C ARG A 175 -4.29 11.00 33.04
N LYS A 176 -3.70 11.81 33.91
CA LYS A 176 -2.62 11.34 34.79
C LYS A 176 -3.18 10.23 35.68
N ALA A 177 -2.57 9.05 35.68
CA ALA A 177 -3.05 7.94 36.50
C ALA A 177 -2.16 7.69 37.70
N VAL A 178 -0.96 7.16 37.53
CA VAL A 178 -0.03 6.77 38.62
C VAL A 178 1.41 6.94 38.15
N ASP A 179 2.35 6.77 39.04
CA ASP A 179 3.75 6.68 38.72
C ASP A 179 3.96 5.47 37.77
N ASP A 180 4.93 5.53 36.85
CA ASP A 180 5.22 4.56 35.77
C ASP A 180 4.16 4.43 34.67
N ASP A 181 3.17 5.30 34.60
CA ASP A 181 2.14 5.28 33.57
C ASP A 181 2.72 5.43 32.14
N LEU A 182 3.81 6.20 32.02
CA LEU A 182 4.50 6.43 30.74
C LEU A 182 5.12 5.14 30.17
N ILE A 183 5.85 4.40 31.00
CA ILE A 183 6.47 3.11 30.62
C ILE A 183 5.40 2.10 30.25
N LYS A 184 4.33 2.01 31.04
CA LYS A 184 3.19 1.15 30.76
C LYS A 184 2.54 1.49 29.43
N ARG A 185 2.33 2.77 29.13
CA ARG A 185 1.76 3.23 27.86
C ARG A 185 2.68 2.89 26.69
N ALA A 186 3.99 3.08 26.83
CA ALA A 186 4.96 2.70 25.83
C ALA A 186 4.90 1.20 25.50
N ASN A 187 4.87 0.34 26.53
CA ASN A 187 4.79 -1.10 26.34
C ASN A 187 3.46 -1.53 25.68
N LEU A 188 2.36 -0.93 26.07
CA LEU A 188 1.06 -1.17 25.43
C LEU A 188 1.00 -0.65 23.99
N MET A 189 1.80 0.34 23.62
CA MET A 189 1.93 0.81 22.24
C MET A 189 2.81 -0.15 21.41
N ARG A 190 3.90 -0.66 21.98
CA ARG A 190 4.82 -1.60 21.31
C ARG A 190 4.15 -2.91 20.95
N THR A 191 3.25 -3.40 21.80
CA THR A 191 2.63 -4.72 21.64
C THR A 191 1.15 -4.66 21.98
N ASP A 192 0.32 -5.05 21.04
CA ASP A 192 -1.12 -5.21 21.22
C ASP A 192 -1.50 -6.69 21.05
N SER A 193 -2.38 -7.20 21.91
CA SER A 193 -2.76 -8.62 21.93
C SER A 193 -3.56 -9.05 20.70
N VAL A 194 -4.19 -8.11 20.01
CA VAL A 194 -5.03 -8.38 18.83
C VAL A 194 -4.30 -8.00 17.54
N HIS A 195 -3.62 -6.85 17.53
CA HIS A 195 -3.01 -6.27 16.32
C HIS A 195 -1.49 -6.52 16.25
N GLY A 196 -0.94 -7.26 17.20
CA GLY A 196 0.48 -7.62 17.20
C GLY A 196 1.43 -6.45 17.53
N PRO A 197 2.71 -6.59 17.20
CA PRO A 197 3.72 -5.57 17.45
C PRO A 197 3.50 -4.34 16.55
N PHE A 198 3.82 -3.15 17.09
CA PHE A 198 3.87 -1.92 16.31
C PHE A 198 5.06 -1.96 15.34
N LYS A 199 4.84 -1.60 14.08
CA LYS A 199 5.88 -1.63 13.04
C LYS A 199 6.87 -0.46 13.09
N GLY A 200 6.73 0.42 14.07
CA GLY A 200 7.59 1.57 14.29
C GLY A 200 8.39 1.47 15.58
N THR A 201 8.91 2.59 16.05
CA THR A 201 9.70 2.69 17.28
C THR A 201 8.96 3.48 18.36
N VAL A 202 9.11 3.05 19.61
CA VAL A 202 8.58 3.78 20.78
C VAL A 202 9.71 3.97 21.78
N ARG A 203 10.10 5.21 22.02
CA ARG A 203 11.12 5.59 23.02
C ARG A 203 10.47 6.36 24.15
N VAL A 204 10.91 6.07 25.37
CA VAL A 204 10.51 6.79 26.59
C VAL A 204 11.63 7.76 26.97
N ILE A 205 11.29 9.02 27.22
CA ILE A 205 12.17 10.03 27.82
C ILE A 205 11.56 10.40 29.16
N GLU A 206 11.99 9.71 30.21
CA GLU A 206 11.42 9.85 31.56
C GLU A 206 11.63 11.26 32.13
N GLU A 207 12.81 11.84 31.94
CA GLU A 207 13.17 13.18 32.41
C GLU A 207 12.24 14.27 31.85
N GLU A 208 11.74 14.08 30.60
CA GLU A 208 10.83 15.03 29.96
C GLU A 208 9.36 14.58 30.00
N ASN A 209 9.08 13.44 30.62
CA ASN A 209 7.76 12.79 30.65
C ASN A 209 7.15 12.66 29.24
N LYS A 210 7.92 12.17 28.30
CA LYS A 210 7.61 12.10 26.86
C LYS A 210 7.69 10.70 26.28
N LEU A 211 6.81 10.41 25.33
CA LEU A 211 6.97 9.28 24.36
C LEU A 211 7.31 9.85 23.00
N ILE A 212 8.32 9.28 22.35
CA ILE A 212 8.60 9.49 20.93
C ILE A 212 8.14 8.23 20.20
N ILE A 213 7.25 8.41 19.25
CA ILE A 213 6.66 7.33 18.46
C ILE A 213 6.88 7.68 16.99
N ASN A 214 7.55 6.79 16.23
CA ASN A 214 7.86 6.97 14.80
C ASN A 214 7.48 5.72 14.04
#